data_0b1b51cd55b581e59b57a20b89029917
#
_entry.id   0b1b51cd55b581e59b57a20b89029917
#
_cell.length_a   1.000
_cell.length_b   1.000
_cell.length_c   1.000
_cell.angle_alpha   90.00
_cell.angle_beta   90.00
_cell.angle_gamma   90.00
#
_symmetry.space_group_name_H-M   'P 1'
#
loop_
_entity.id
_entity.type
_entity.pdbx_description
1 polymer ?
#
loop_
_entity_poly.entity_id
_entity_poly.type
_entity_poly.pdbx_seq_one_letter_code
_entity_poly.pdbx_strand_id
1 'polypeptide(L)'
;MKKLLSLILAVVMLLTLVACGGAGEPETTKPPVQTSEVPEASEAPAVEMTSYTYTFQGMMGEETAQIDLYTDGTCQFFLPDHPMIKDVYAGTYTQEGATVSIVGLTNVDTASEYTTPGLWDWIVDGNATVTIDDAAKTFAPAAAAAEAVDVVGSYIYEFDGMMGKEKAQIDLAADGTAKFFLPDHPMIKDVYAGTYTANGTTVSIVGLTNVDTASEYTTPGLWDWIVDGNATVTVDVEAKTFAPGEAAVEGPAGPVGPASGDNGIDGIKNISYGSLSADQVLDVYTPEGVEKAPVIVLVHGGGFMFGDQGMDIVAPVINKALEHGYAVVAVDYRKSSEAVFPAALSDVKAAVRWVRAHAMEYGFDPEHIAVWGESAGAYLASMTALTPDVAALNGDMTEFDKIPNGVTALVSFYAPIEFYTMYDEAGKPESAAGSFESKFLGQDIMADKEKTYTTYWETYADQIPTDLKVWIQAGDADEKVPYTQSVNFATRLAGYIGEENVEHSIIPGVGHEAEAFYTDENLDAVFAWLDGFMK
;
A
#
# COMPACT_ATOMS: atom_id res chain seq x y z
N MET A 1 32.48 -13.04 6.87
CA MET A 1 31.49 -13.94 6.26
C MET A 1 31.42 -13.90 4.72
N LYS A 2 32.10 -13.00 4.02
CA LYS A 2 32.17 -12.95 2.53
C LYS A 2 33.25 -13.84 1.87
N LYS A 3 33.92 -14.69 2.61
CA LYS A 3 35.01 -15.56 2.10
C LYS A 3 34.70 -17.06 2.16
N LEU A 4 33.52 -17.47 2.65
CA LEU A 4 33.14 -18.88 2.72
C LEU A 4 32.23 -19.32 1.56
N LEU A 5 31.54 -18.39 0.90
CA LEU A 5 30.64 -18.68 -0.22
C LEU A 5 31.35 -18.89 -1.55
N SER A 6 32.61 -18.46 -1.68
CA SER A 6 33.41 -18.65 -2.92
C SER A 6 34.05 -20.02 -3.06
N LEU A 7 33.97 -20.90 -2.05
CA LEU A 7 34.62 -22.23 -2.09
C LEU A 7 33.67 -23.37 -2.52
N ILE A 8 32.36 -23.15 -2.47
CA ILE A 8 31.37 -24.17 -2.85
C ILE A 8 31.05 -24.11 -4.35
N LEU A 9 31.20 -22.98 -5.01
CA LEU A 9 30.94 -22.83 -6.45
C LEU A 9 32.12 -23.31 -7.33
N ALA A 10 33.30 -23.55 -6.76
CA ALA A 10 34.50 -24.00 -7.49
C ALA A 10 34.62 -25.52 -7.65
N VAL A 11 33.80 -26.34 -6.97
CA VAL A 11 33.88 -27.80 -7.01
C VAL A 11 32.95 -28.41 -8.06
N VAL A 12 31.94 -27.71 -8.54
CA VAL A 12 30.97 -28.21 -9.54
C VAL A 12 31.41 -27.98 -11.00
N MET A 13 32.42 -27.13 -11.27
CA MET A 13 32.88 -26.83 -12.65
C MET A 13 34.13 -27.55 -13.12
N LEU A 14 34.59 -28.60 -12.43
CA LEU A 14 35.86 -29.29 -12.82
C LEU A 14 35.68 -30.73 -13.33
N LEU A 15 34.51 -31.15 -13.79
CA LEU A 15 34.26 -32.54 -14.24
C LEU A 15 33.77 -32.68 -15.69
N THR A 16 34.03 -31.70 -16.57
CA THR A 16 33.85 -31.93 -18.01
C THR A 16 34.97 -31.26 -18.80
N LEU A 17 36.08 -32.01 -19.03
CA LEU A 17 36.96 -31.86 -20.21
C LEU A 17 38.20 -32.74 -20.06
N VAL A 18 38.11 -34.03 -20.41
CA VAL A 18 39.23 -34.79 -20.97
C VAL A 18 38.68 -35.84 -21.95
N ALA A 19 38.83 -35.59 -23.22
CA ALA A 19 39.03 -36.62 -24.22
C ALA A 19 39.70 -35.98 -25.44
N CYS A 20 40.81 -36.52 -25.79
CA CYS A 20 41.50 -36.70 -27.08
C CYS A 20 42.94 -36.20 -27.17
N GLY A 21 43.82 -37.17 -27.33
CA GLY A 21 44.87 -37.11 -28.34
C GLY A 21 46.34 -37.19 -27.91
N GLY A 22 46.92 -38.38 -27.82
CA GLY A 22 48.00 -38.82 -28.67
C GLY A 22 49.47 -38.69 -28.25
N ALA A 23 50.11 -39.86 -28.03
CA ALA A 23 51.44 -40.29 -28.42
C ALA A 23 52.71 -39.91 -27.61
N GLY A 24 53.45 -40.95 -27.13
CA GLY A 24 54.90 -40.95 -27.03
C GLY A 24 55.50 -41.43 -25.70
N GLU A 25 55.87 -42.72 -25.62
CA GLU A 25 56.70 -43.35 -24.58
C GLU A 25 58.14 -42.82 -24.55
N PRO A 26 58.99 -43.03 -23.50
CA PRO A 26 59.35 -44.40 -23.06
C PRO A 26 59.58 -44.62 -21.54
N GLU A 27 59.62 -45.88 -21.21
CA GLU A 27 59.89 -46.62 -19.98
C GLU A 27 60.93 -46.06 -19.00
N THR A 28 60.64 -46.20 -17.66
CA THR A 28 61.62 -46.80 -16.67
C THR A 28 60.88 -47.30 -15.42
N THR A 29 61.13 -48.62 -15.18
CA THR A 29 61.17 -49.43 -13.98
C THR A 29 60.55 -49.03 -12.63
N LYS A 30 59.71 -49.94 -12.17
CA LYS A 30 59.00 -50.11 -10.88
C LYS A 30 59.90 -50.55 -9.72
N PRO A 31 59.56 -50.23 -8.46
CA PRO A 31 59.42 -51.24 -7.40
C PRO A 31 58.03 -51.18 -6.71
N PRO A 32 57.67 -52.20 -5.87
CA PRO A 32 56.32 -52.64 -5.64
C PRO A 32 55.59 -51.80 -4.59
N VAL A 33 54.36 -51.45 -4.88
CA VAL A 33 53.46 -50.74 -3.96
C VAL A 33 52.59 -51.74 -3.21
N GLN A 34 52.63 -51.63 -1.88
CA GLN A 34 51.65 -52.22 -0.96
C GLN A 34 50.27 -51.66 -1.24
N THR A 35 49.29 -52.47 -1.48
CA THR A 35 47.87 -52.13 -1.51
C THR A 35 47.39 -51.89 -0.10
N SER A 36 47.23 -50.61 0.26
CA SER A 36 46.34 -50.21 1.34
C SER A 36 44.95 -50.00 0.72
N GLU A 37 44.01 -50.80 1.15
CA GLU A 37 42.57 -50.59 0.86
C GLU A 37 42.17 -49.18 1.33
N VAL A 38 41.74 -48.34 0.38
CA VAL A 38 41.04 -47.08 0.65
C VAL A 38 39.63 -47.48 1.04
N PRO A 39 39.10 -47.04 2.19
CA PRO A 39 37.69 -47.26 2.51
C PRO A 39 36.83 -46.62 1.43
N GLU A 40 35.92 -47.41 0.87
CA GLU A 40 34.85 -46.96 -0.01
C GLU A 40 34.16 -45.72 0.66
N ALA A 41 34.16 -44.58 0.02
CA ALA A 41 33.43 -43.42 0.49
C ALA A 41 31.93 -43.81 0.53
N SER A 42 31.38 -43.88 1.73
CA SER A 42 29.95 -44.02 1.95
C SER A 42 29.25 -42.92 1.14
N GLU A 43 28.47 -43.31 0.14
CA GLU A 43 27.56 -42.36 -0.52
C GLU A 43 26.71 -41.71 0.56
N ALA A 44 26.69 -40.39 0.58
CA ALA A 44 25.77 -39.65 1.43
C ALA A 44 24.34 -40.13 1.10
N PRO A 45 23.48 -40.38 2.09
CA PRO A 45 22.11 -40.81 1.84
C PRO A 45 21.43 -39.80 0.90
N ALA A 46 20.73 -40.33 -0.10
CA ALA A 46 19.96 -39.53 -1.03
C ALA A 46 18.93 -38.70 -0.21
N VAL A 47 18.89 -37.41 -0.44
CA VAL A 47 17.89 -36.53 0.19
C VAL A 47 16.53 -36.87 -0.42
N GLU A 48 15.63 -37.43 0.38
CA GLU A 48 14.25 -37.73 -0.02
C GLU A 48 13.35 -36.54 0.30
N MET A 49 12.28 -36.35 -0.50
CA MET A 49 11.32 -35.27 -0.37
C MET A 49 9.91 -35.83 -0.14
N THR A 50 9.16 -35.20 0.74
CA THR A 50 7.73 -35.47 0.91
C THR A 50 6.97 -34.14 0.78
N SER A 51 5.96 -34.13 -0.09
CA SER A 51 5.11 -32.97 -0.36
C SER A 51 3.78 -33.07 0.39
N TYR A 52 3.33 -31.96 0.91
CA TYR A 52 2.02 -31.78 1.55
C TYR A 52 1.33 -30.57 0.95
N THR A 53 0.00 -30.60 0.81
CA THR A 53 -0.79 -29.53 0.21
C THR A 53 -1.84 -29.00 1.18
N TYR A 54 -2.16 -27.72 1.04
CA TYR A 54 -3.23 -27.04 1.77
C TYR A 54 -4.09 -26.23 0.79
N THR A 55 -5.38 -26.53 0.75
CA THR A 55 -6.34 -25.80 -0.09
C THR A 55 -7.03 -24.74 0.74
N PHE A 56 -7.06 -23.52 0.23
CA PHE A 56 -7.65 -22.35 0.90
C PHE A 56 -8.40 -21.47 -0.11
N GLN A 57 -9.23 -20.56 0.38
CA GLN A 57 -9.84 -19.53 -0.45
C GLN A 57 -8.86 -18.37 -0.59
N GLY A 58 -8.25 -18.28 -1.76
CA GLY A 58 -7.33 -17.20 -2.12
C GLY A 58 -8.00 -16.15 -2.97
N MET A 59 -7.21 -15.20 -3.49
CA MET A 59 -7.71 -14.08 -4.30
C MET A 59 -8.32 -14.50 -5.64
N MET A 60 -7.96 -15.69 -6.14
CA MET A 60 -8.44 -16.23 -7.42
C MET A 60 -9.44 -17.39 -7.24
N GLY A 61 -10.04 -17.52 -6.06
CA GLY A 61 -10.92 -18.64 -5.71
C GLY A 61 -10.20 -19.71 -4.88
N GLU A 62 -10.50 -20.98 -5.12
CA GLU A 62 -9.84 -22.09 -4.44
C GLU A 62 -8.40 -22.25 -4.95
N GLU A 63 -7.43 -22.02 -4.08
CA GLU A 63 -5.99 -22.12 -4.36
C GLU A 63 -5.33 -23.21 -3.53
N THR A 64 -4.16 -23.68 -3.97
CA THR A 64 -3.42 -24.73 -3.27
C THR A 64 -2.00 -24.27 -2.96
N ALA A 65 -1.65 -24.27 -1.68
CA ALA A 65 -0.28 -24.12 -1.20
C ALA A 65 0.40 -25.50 -1.08
N GLN A 66 1.71 -25.55 -1.29
CA GLN A 66 2.50 -26.77 -1.13
C GLN A 66 3.70 -26.51 -0.23
N ILE A 67 3.96 -27.49 0.65
CA ILE A 67 5.21 -27.58 1.42
C ILE A 67 5.92 -28.86 1.03
N ASP A 68 7.18 -28.74 0.65
CA ASP A 68 8.10 -29.85 0.43
C ASP A 68 9.06 -29.96 1.61
N LEU A 69 9.04 -31.12 2.30
CA LEU A 69 9.92 -31.42 3.42
C LEU A 69 11.00 -32.38 2.97
N TYR A 70 12.26 -32.02 3.17
CA TYR A 70 13.42 -32.81 2.78
C TYR A 70 14.03 -33.52 4.00
N THR A 71 14.53 -34.73 3.81
CA THR A 71 15.11 -35.54 4.91
C THR A 71 16.39 -34.95 5.51
N ASP A 72 16.97 -33.93 4.89
CA ASP A 72 18.10 -33.15 5.43
C ASP A 72 17.68 -32.03 6.39
N GLY A 73 16.38 -31.89 6.66
CA GLY A 73 15.83 -30.84 7.54
C GLY A 73 15.55 -29.50 6.84
N THR A 74 15.70 -29.44 5.53
CA THR A 74 15.30 -28.27 4.74
C THR A 74 13.85 -28.39 4.25
N CYS A 75 13.22 -27.27 3.93
CA CYS A 75 11.87 -27.24 3.36
C CYS A 75 11.74 -26.15 2.29
N GLN A 76 10.72 -26.32 1.44
CA GLN A 76 10.29 -25.31 0.49
C GLN A 76 8.79 -25.09 0.62
N PHE A 77 8.37 -23.85 0.41
CA PHE A 77 6.97 -23.42 0.43
C PHE A 77 6.66 -22.59 -0.81
N PHE A 78 5.56 -22.89 -1.51
CA PHE A 78 5.17 -22.22 -2.75
C PHE A 78 3.71 -22.51 -3.15
N LEU A 79 3.24 -21.83 -4.18
CA LEU A 79 1.95 -22.04 -4.84
C LEU A 79 2.18 -22.72 -6.21
N PRO A 80 2.01 -24.04 -6.34
CA PRO A 80 2.42 -24.77 -7.54
C PRO A 80 1.69 -24.33 -8.82
N ASP A 81 0.40 -24.01 -8.71
CA ASP A 81 -0.46 -23.73 -9.86
C ASP A 81 -0.90 -22.26 -9.95
N HIS A 82 -0.40 -21.38 -9.08
CA HIS A 82 -0.82 -19.98 -9.10
C HIS A 82 -0.30 -19.28 -10.38
N PRO A 83 -1.18 -18.60 -11.16
CA PRO A 83 -0.79 -18.06 -12.46
C PRO A 83 0.22 -16.90 -12.38
N MET A 84 0.19 -16.14 -11.30
CA MET A 84 0.99 -14.91 -11.12
C MET A 84 2.08 -15.05 -10.06
N ILE A 85 1.86 -15.75 -8.98
CA ILE A 85 2.84 -15.93 -7.90
C ILE A 85 3.68 -17.18 -8.22
N LYS A 86 4.97 -16.99 -8.48
CA LYS A 86 5.94 -18.03 -8.78
C LYS A 86 7.05 -18.13 -7.73
N ASP A 87 6.93 -17.33 -6.67
CA ASP A 87 7.94 -17.31 -5.61
C ASP A 87 8.01 -18.65 -4.89
N VAL A 88 9.23 -19.10 -4.66
CA VAL A 88 9.56 -20.27 -3.85
C VAL A 88 10.33 -19.78 -2.64
N TYR A 89 9.86 -20.14 -1.47
CA TYR A 89 10.53 -19.83 -0.21
C TYR A 89 11.20 -21.09 0.33
N ALA A 90 12.43 -20.98 0.80
CA ALA A 90 13.18 -22.07 1.40
C ALA A 90 13.54 -21.74 2.84
N GLY A 91 13.51 -22.75 3.70
CA GLY A 91 13.84 -22.63 5.12
C GLY A 91 14.29 -23.96 5.68
N THR A 92 14.31 -24.07 7.01
CA THR A 92 14.56 -25.30 7.73
C THR A 92 13.35 -25.69 8.57
N TYR A 93 13.22 -26.98 8.90
CA TYR A 93 12.12 -27.42 9.74
C TYR A 93 12.55 -28.43 10.82
N THR A 94 11.75 -28.52 11.86
CA THR A 94 11.74 -29.59 12.84
C THR A 94 10.37 -30.24 12.89
N GLN A 95 10.28 -31.53 13.18
CA GLN A 95 9.02 -32.23 13.24
C GLN A 95 8.90 -33.02 14.56
N GLU A 96 7.77 -32.82 15.25
CA GLU A 96 7.38 -33.60 16.43
C GLU A 96 5.98 -34.21 16.21
N GLY A 97 5.93 -35.48 15.92
CA GLY A 97 4.68 -36.17 15.53
C GLY A 97 4.10 -35.58 14.24
N ALA A 98 2.86 -35.07 14.29
CA ALA A 98 2.23 -34.41 13.14
C ALA A 98 2.55 -32.93 13.04
N THR A 99 3.19 -32.33 14.04
CA THR A 99 3.52 -30.90 14.05
C THR A 99 4.86 -30.65 13.39
N VAL A 100 4.89 -29.73 12.44
CA VAL A 100 6.10 -29.27 11.72
C VAL A 100 6.29 -27.79 12.01
N SER A 101 7.43 -27.44 12.59
CA SER A 101 7.86 -26.07 12.84
C SER A 101 8.88 -25.66 11.78
N ILE A 102 8.55 -24.64 11.01
CA ILE A 102 9.35 -24.10 9.90
C ILE A 102 9.99 -22.79 10.37
N VAL A 103 11.26 -22.58 10.03
CA VAL A 103 12.02 -21.41 10.45
C VAL A 103 12.82 -20.84 9.29
N GLY A 104 12.86 -19.48 9.22
CA GLY A 104 13.75 -18.75 8.33
C GLY A 104 13.40 -18.89 6.84
N LEU A 105 12.11 -18.89 6.50
CA LEU A 105 11.67 -18.86 5.11
C LEU A 105 12.20 -17.61 4.41
N THR A 106 12.98 -17.81 3.37
CA THR A 106 13.52 -16.76 2.51
C THR A 106 13.20 -17.07 1.05
N ASN A 107 12.90 -16.04 0.27
CA ASN A 107 12.69 -16.20 -1.17
C ASN A 107 13.97 -16.71 -1.84
N VAL A 108 13.87 -17.77 -2.62
CA VAL A 108 15.02 -18.47 -3.23
C VAL A 108 15.77 -17.59 -4.23
N ASP A 109 15.05 -16.71 -4.94
CA ASP A 109 15.63 -15.87 -5.99
C ASP A 109 16.21 -14.57 -5.45
N THR A 110 15.57 -13.95 -4.45
CA THR A 110 15.95 -12.63 -3.93
C THR A 110 16.71 -12.68 -2.61
N ALA A 111 16.70 -13.84 -1.91
CA ALA A 111 17.21 -14.01 -0.55
C ALA A 111 16.58 -13.06 0.50
N SER A 112 15.42 -12.47 0.19
CA SER A 112 14.65 -11.69 1.13
C SER A 112 13.87 -12.61 2.09
N GLU A 113 13.75 -12.19 3.34
CA GLU A 113 12.89 -12.89 4.31
C GLU A 113 11.43 -12.83 3.84
N TYR A 114 10.65 -13.85 4.22
CA TYR A 114 9.22 -13.84 3.98
C TYR A 114 8.58 -12.75 4.85
N THR A 115 8.14 -11.68 4.23
CA THR A 115 7.40 -10.60 4.87
C THR A 115 6.13 -10.35 4.06
N THR A 116 5.01 -10.93 4.45
CA THR A 116 3.73 -10.62 3.79
C THR A 116 2.64 -10.45 4.83
N PRO A 117 1.99 -9.29 4.92
CA PRO A 117 0.68 -9.22 5.50
C PRO A 117 -0.36 -9.70 4.47
N GLY A 118 -1.24 -10.60 4.83
CA GLY A 118 -2.54 -10.80 4.20
C GLY A 118 -2.83 -12.15 3.52
N LEU A 119 -1.92 -12.80 2.81
CA LEU A 119 -2.17 -14.13 2.20
C LEU A 119 -1.77 -15.31 3.09
N TRP A 120 -0.86 -15.06 4.01
CA TRP A 120 -0.25 -16.08 4.84
C TRP A 120 -0.08 -15.57 6.28
N ASP A 121 -1.14 -15.14 6.90
CA ASP A 121 -1.21 -14.67 8.29
C ASP A 121 -0.69 -15.68 9.33
N TRP A 122 -0.52 -16.94 8.92
CA TRP A 122 0.09 -18.00 9.71
C TRP A 122 1.62 -18.15 9.52
N ILE A 123 2.24 -17.35 8.63
CA ILE A 123 3.71 -17.24 8.50
C ILE A 123 4.13 -15.88 9.04
N VAL A 124 4.83 -15.87 10.16
CA VAL A 124 5.26 -14.64 10.84
C VAL A 124 6.78 -14.57 10.82
N ASP A 125 7.34 -13.49 10.28
CA ASP A 125 8.80 -13.27 10.20
C ASP A 125 9.55 -14.47 9.63
N GLY A 126 9.02 -15.08 8.57
CA GLY A 126 9.60 -16.26 7.93
C GLY A 126 9.46 -17.56 8.74
N ASN A 127 8.66 -17.58 9.81
CA ASN A 127 8.44 -18.75 10.64
C ASN A 127 6.99 -19.22 10.58
N ALA A 128 6.78 -20.52 10.60
CA ALA A 128 5.45 -21.10 10.53
C ALA A 128 5.38 -22.41 11.34
N THR A 129 4.19 -22.71 11.85
CA THR A 129 3.89 -24.03 12.40
C THR A 129 2.69 -24.63 11.65
N VAL A 130 2.83 -25.86 11.19
CA VAL A 130 1.76 -26.57 10.48
C VAL A 130 1.55 -27.95 11.09
N THR A 131 0.32 -28.46 10.96
CA THR A 131 0.02 -29.85 11.28
C THR A 131 -0.14 -30.62 9.97
N ILE A 132 0.61 -31.72 9.81
CA ILE A 132 0.55 -32.58 8.62
C ILE A 132 -0.36 -33.80 8.87
N ASP A 133 -1.09 -34.20 7.83
CA ASP A 133 -1.70 -35.52 7.70
C ASP A 133 -0.88 -36.33 6.69
N ASP A 134 -0.05 -37.23 7.19
CA ASP A 134 0.86 -38.01 6.35
C ASP A 134 0.12 -39.02 5.47
N ALA A 135 -1.06 -39.47 5.86
CA ALA A 135 -1.88 -40.39 5.08
C ALA A 135 -2.60 -39.66 3.92
N ALA A 136 -3.13 -38.46 4.17
CA ALA A 136 -3.80 -37.65 3.16
C ALA A 136 -2.81 -36.79 2.32
N LYS A 137 -1.57 -36.64 2.77
CA LYS A 137 -0.56 -35.76 2.19
C LYS A 137 -1.04 -34.30 2.16
N THR A 138 -1.72 -33.89 3.23
CA THR A 138 -2.18 -32.50 3.44
C THR A 138 -1.51 -31.90 4.66
N PHE A 139 -1.50 -30.56 4.70
CA PHE A 139 -1.17 -29.82 5.90
C PHE A 139 -2.28 -28.82 6.23
N ALA A 140 -2.34 -28.40 7.47
CA ALA A 140 -3.12 -27.27 7.91
C ALA A 140 -2.19 -26.33 8.70
N PRO A 141 -2.28 -25.02 8.50
CA PRO A 141 -1.63 -24.06 9.38
C PRO A 141 -2.07 -24.38 10.82
N ALA A 142 -1.12 -24.59 11.72
CA ALA A 142 -1.45 -24.51 13.12
C ALA A 142 -1.81 -23.03 13.35
N ALA A 143 -3.02 -22.76 13.85
CA ALA A 143 -3.32 -21.43 14.38
C ALA A 143 -2.13 -21.05 15.27
N ALA A 144 -1.47 -19.92 14.97
CA ALA A 144 -0.30 -19.48 15.72
C ALA A 144 -0.62 -19.64 17.20
N ALA A 145 -0.04 -20.64 17.84
CA ALA A 145 -0.22 -20.86 19.25
C ALA A 145 0.63 -19.80 19.95
N ALA A 146 0.10 -18.57 19.97
CA ALA A 146 0.47 -17.66 21.02
C ALA A 146 0.20 -18.39 22.32
N GLU A 147 1.18 -18.48 23.23
CA GLU A 147 0.95 -19.00 24.57
C GLU A 147 -0.37 -18.40 25.07
N ALA A 148 -1.33 -19.24 25.48
CA ALA A 148 -2.65 -18.76 25.87
C ALA A 148 -2.47 -17.85 27.07
N VAL A 149 -2.39 -16.54 26.82
CA VAL A 149 -2.33 -15.52 27.86
C VAL A 149 -3.76 -15.36 28.37
N ASP A 150 -3.96 -15.55 29.67
CA ASP A 150 -5.25 -15.27 30.30
C ASP A 150 -5.45 -13.75 30.37
N VAL A 151 -6.18 -13.21 29.40
CA VAL A 151 -6.48 -11.77 29.30
C VAL A 151 -7.75 -11.36 30.09
N VAL A 152 -8.39 -12.28 30.84
CA VAL A 152 -9.55 -11.94 31.64
C VAL A 152 -9.18 -10.93 32.73
N GLY A 153 -9.90 -9.80 32.76
CA GLY A 153 -9.62 -8.74 33.72
C GLY A 153 -10.05 -7.35 33.26
N SER A 154 -9.72 -6.37 34.09
CA SER A 154 -9.95 -4.95 33.82
C SER A 154 -8.62 -4.27 33.50
N TYR A 155 -8.62 -3.46 32.44
CA TYR A 155 -7.44 -2.77 31.94
C TYR A 155 -7.74 -1.29 31.73
N ILE A 156 -6.76 -0.43 32.00
CA ILE A 156 -6.89 1.03 31.92
C ILE A 156 -5.95 1.59 30.86
N TYR A 157 -6.46 2.55 30.10
CA TYR A 157 -5.69 3.38 29.18
C TYR A 157 -5.82 4.85 29.57
N GLU A 158 -4.69 5.53 29.82
CA GLU A 158 -4.66 6.97 30.12
C GLU A 158 -4.35 7.76 28.86
N PHE A 159 -5.16 8.76 28.54
CA PHE A 159 -5.02 9.60 27.37
C PHE A 159 -5.25 11.07 27.69
N ASP A 160 -4.85 11.96 26.78
CA ASP A 160 -5.14 13.39 26.87
C ASP A 160 -6.49 13.70 26.24
N GLY A 161 -7.55 13.77 27.06
CA GLY A 161 -8.90 14.07 26.62
C GLY A 161 -9.24 15.57 26.72
N MET A 162 -10.50 15.90 26.44
CA MET A 162 -10.99 17.30 26.43
C MET A 162 -10.92 17.99 27.79
N MET A 163 -10.86 17.23 28.89
CA MET A 163 -10.79 17.74 30.24
C MET A 163 -9.43 17.50 30.93
N GLY A 164 -8.39 17.19 30.17
CA GLY A 164 -7.07 16.85 30.65
C GLY A 164 -6.81 15.35 30.64
N LYS A 165 -6.03 14.82 31.61
CA LYS A 165 -5.77 13.38 31.68
C LYS A 165 -7.04 12.64 32.06
N GLU A 166 -7.47 11.76 31.17
CA GLU A 166 -8.67 10.93 31.30
C GLU A 166 -8.31 9.45 31.25
N LYS A 167 -9.24 8.58 31.64
CA LYS A 167 -9.04 7.14 31.67
C LYS A 167 -10.17 6.45 30.91
N ALA A 168 -9.79 5.55 30.01
CA ALA A 168 -10.65 4.55 29.44
C ALA A 168 -10.45 3.22 30.18
N GLN A 169 -11.48 2.42 30.28
CA GLN A 169 -11.43 1.08 30.86
C GLN A 169 -12.07 0.07 29.92
N ILE A 170 -11.40 -1.07 29.78
CA ILE A 170 -12.02 -2.28 29.21
C ILE A 170 -12.07 -3.37 30.27
N ASP A 171 -13.21 -4.06 30.35
CA ASP A 171 -13.39 -5.24 31.16
C ASP A 171 -13.61 -6.45 30.25
N LEU A 172 -12.70 -7.43 30.31
CA LEU A 172 -12.78 -8.67 29.55
C LEU A 172 -13.23 -9.80 30.46
N ALA A 173 -14.39 -10.40 30.18
CA ALA A 173 -14.96 -11.44 31.00
C ALA A 173 -14.64 -12.84 30.44
N ALA A 174 -14.64 -13.85 31.33
CA ALA A 174 -14.33 -15.23 30.96
C ALA A 174 -15.33 -15.88 29.99
N ASP A 175 -16.51 -15.29 29.83
CA ASP A 175 -17.54 -15.74 28.87
C ASP A 175 -17.35 -15.17 27.45
N GLY A 176 -16.22 -14.45 27.19
CA GLY A 176 -15.93 -13.84 25.90
C GLY A 176 -16.61 -12.49 25.68
N THR A 177 -17.27 -11.92 26.72
CA THR A 177 -17.84 -10.56 26.63
C THR A 177 -16.82 -9.50 27.01
N ALA A 178 -16.89 -8.34 26.35
CA ALA A 178 -16.09 -7.15 26.63
C ALA A 178 -17.01 -5.97 26.99
N LYS A 179 -16.54 -5.11 27.89
CA LYS A 179 -17.17 -3.80 28.16
C LYS A 179 -16.12 -2.69 28.02
N PHE A 180 -16.56 -1.57 27.49
CA PHE A 180 -15.75 -0.37 27.32
C PHE A 180 -16.48 0.85 27.88
N PHE A 181 -15.80 1.67 28.67
CA PHE A 181 -16.38 2.87 29.30
C PHE A 181 -15.30 3.82 29.87
N LEU A 182 -15.74 5.00 30.30
CA LEU A 182 -14.93 6.01 31.00
C LEU A 182 -15.30 6.02 32.48
N PRO A 183 -14.54 5.39 33.39
CA PRO A 183 -14.96 5.18 34.76
C PRO A 183 -15.18 6.48 35.55
N ASP A 184 -14.35 7.48 35.32
CA ASP A 184 -14.34 8.73 36.10
C ASP A 184 -14.79 9.97 35.33
N HIS A 185 -15.27 9.82 34.09
CA HIS A 185 -15.65 10.98 33.27
C HIS A 185 -16.92 11.66 33.83
N PRO A 186 -16.91 12.99 34.05
CA PRO A 186 -18.04 13.66 34.73
C PRO A 186 -19.33 13.70 33.91
N MET A 187 -19.23 13.73 32.57
CA MET A 187 -20.35 13.92 31.65
C MET A 187 -20.69 12.68 30.83
N ILE A 188 -19.71 11.86 30.45
CA ILE A 188 -19.91 10.65 29.65
C ILE A 188 -20.06 9.47 30.60
N LYS A 189 -21.22 8.82 30.59
CA LYS A 189 -21.56 7.66 31.43
C LYS A 189 -21.90 6.43 30.61
N ASP A 190 -21.74 6.53 29.29
CA ASP A 190 -22.05 5.45 28.38
C ASP A 190 -21.15 4.25 28.63
N VAL A 191 -21.76 3.08 28.64
CA VAL A 191 -21.10 1.78 28.71
C VAL A 191 -21.42 1.05 27.41
N TYR A 192 -20.41 0.61 26.73
CA TYR A 192 -20.53 -0.20 25.52
C TYR A 192 -20.17 -1.64 25.82
N ALA A 193 -20.91 -2.59 25.27
CA ALA A 193 -20.65 -4.01 25.42
C ALA A 193 -20.61 -4.70 24.07
N GLY A 194 -19.70 -5.66 23.93
CA GLY A 194 -19.49 -6.48 22.74
C GLY A 194 -18.91 -7.83 23.11
N THR A 195 -18.38 -8.55 22.15
CA THR A 195 -17.63 -9.79 22.37
C THR A 195 -16.18 -9.62 22.01
N TYR A 196 -15.29 -10.48 22.52
CA TYR A 196 -13.89 -10.42 22.18
C TYR A 196 -13.29 -11.79 21.88
N THR A 197 -12.21 -11.78 21.11
CA THR A 197 -11.27 -12.89 20.95
C THR A 197 -9.87 -12.40 21.31
N ALA A 198 -9.00 -13.29 21.77
CA ALA A 198 -7.62 -12.95 22.13
C ALA A 198 -6.64 -13.87 21.43
N ASN A 199 -5.53 -13.27 20.94
CA ASN A 199 -4.36 -13.97 20.43
C ASN A 199 -3.15 -13.43 21.19
N GLY A 200 -2.62 -14.18 22.15
CA GLY A 200 -1.64 -13.69 23.10
C GLY A 200 -2.19 -12.51 23.90
N THR A 201 -1.51 -11.37 23.87
CA THR A 201 -1.93 -10.11 24.50
C THR A 201 -2.77 -9.22 23.60
N THR A 202 -2.92 -9.55 22.32
CA THR A 202 -3.77 -8.82 21.38
C THR A 202 -5.22 -9.26 21.53
N VAL A 203 -6.11 -8.33 21.77
CA VAL A 203 -7.54 -8.55 21.99
C VAL A 203 -8.33 -7.82 20.90
N SER A 204 -9.09 -8.57 20.11
CA SER A 204 -10.03 -8.03 19.13
C SER A 204 -11.43 -8.02 19.73
N ILE A 205 -12.03 -6.84 19.83
CA ILE A 205 -13.38 -6.60 20.37
C ILE A 205 -14.29 -6.28 19.20
N VAL A 206 -15.46 -6.89 19.14
CA VAL A 206 -16.42 -6.71 18.05
C VAL A 206 -17.84 -6.45 18.57
N GLY A 207 -18.60 -5.67 17.81
CA GLY A 207 -20.02 -5.42 18.05
C GLY A 207 -20.29 -4.59 19.31
N LEU A 208 -19.43 -3.59 19.62
CA LEU A 208 -19.66 -2.67 20.72
C LEU A 208 -20.96 -1.89 20.50
N THR A 209 -21.93 -2.10 21.37
CA THR A 209 -23.20 -1.39 21.39
C THR A 209 -23.41 -0.74 22.75
N ASN A 210 -24.05 0.43 22.79
CA ASN A 210 -24.41 1.11 24.03
C ASN A 210 -25.40 0.27 24.80
N VAL A 211 -25.09 -0.04 26.07
CA VAL A 211 -25.88 -0.96 26.89
C VAL A 211 -27.30 -0.46 27.16
N ASP A 212 -27.49 0.87 27.24
CA ASP A 212 -28.78 1.48 27.57
C ASP A 212 -29.67 1.73 26.34
N THR A 213 -29.07 2.05 25.19
CA THR A 213 -29.78 2.44 23.97
C THR A 213 -29.79 1.37 22.88
N ALA A 214 -28.93 0.34 23.01
CA ALA A 214 -28.64 -0.67 21.97
C ALA A 214 -28.19 -0.08 20.61
N SER A 215 -27.75 1.16 20.59
CA SER A 215 -27.15 1.77 19.42
C SER A 215 -25.69 1.32 19.26
N GLU A 216 -25.28 1.08 18.05
CA GLU A 216 -23.87 0.81 17.75
C GLU A 216 -22.99 1.97 18.18
N TYR A 217 -21.73 1.66 18.50
CA TYR A 217 -20.77 2.70 18.79
C TYR A 217 -20.48 3.48 17.49
N THR A 218 -20.99 4.68 17.42
CA THR A 218 -20.74 5.63 16.32
C THR A 218 -20.27 6.93 16.94
N THR A 219 -18.98 7.14 17.09
CA THR A 219 -18.48 8.44 17.56
C THR A 219 -17.30 8.87 16.72
N PRO A 220 -17.42 9.93 15.94
CA PRO A 220 -16.23 10.62 15.46
C PRO A 220 -15.59 11.39 16.63
N GLY A 221 -14.31 11.18 16.90
CA GLY A 221 -13.46 12.13 17.57
C GLY A 221 -12.95 11.87 18.99
N LEU A 222 -13.44 10.88 19.75
CA LEU A 222 -12.89 10.53 21.08
C LEU A 222 -12.21 9.16 21.12
N TRP A 223 -12.50 8.31 20.15
CA TRP A 223 -12.06 6.91 20.12
C TRP A 223 -11.85 6.45 18.68
N ASP A 224 -10.93 7.07 17.96
CA ASP A 224 -10.52 6.78 16.59
C ASP A 224 -10.02 5.34 16.39
N TRP A 225 -9.67 4.65 17.48
CA TRP A 225 -9.31 3.24 17.48
C TRP A 225 -10.51 2.28 17.64
N ILE A 226 -11.75 2.79 17.76
CA ILE A 226 -12.98 2.00 17.69
C ILE A 226 -13.72 2.37 16.41
N VAL A 227 -13.76 1.47 15.45
CA VAL A 227 -14.39 1.67 14.15
C VAL A 227 -15.60 0.75 14.02
N ASP A 228 -16.79 1.30 13.75
CA ASP A 228 -18.03 0.56 13.57
C ASP A 228 -18.30 -0.46 14.70
N GLY A 229 -18.06 -0.04 15.93
CA GLY A 229 -18.21 -0.89 17.10
C GLY A 229 -17.15 -1.99 17.27
N ASN A 230 -16.05 -1.93 16.49
CA ASN A 230 -14.97 -2.90 16.56
C ASN A 230 -13.67 -2.22 17.03
N ALA A 231 -12.87 -2.94 17.79
CA ALA A 231 -11.62 -2.43 18.33
C ALA A 231 -10.58 -3.55 18.46
N THR A 232 -9.32 -3.20 18.24
CA THR A 232 -8.19 -4.06 18.60
C THR A 232 -7.37 -3.36 19.67
N VAL A 233 -7.01 -4.07 20.73
CA VAL A 233 -6.17 -3.53 21.80
C VAL A 233 -5.08 -4.52 22.17
N THR A 234 -3.95 -4.01 22.65
CA THR A 234 -2.93 -4.85 23.29
C THR A 234 -2.98 -4.66 24.80
N VAL A 235 -3.12 -5.73 25.56
CA VAL A 235 -3.21 -5.70 27.01
C VAL A 235 -1.88 -6.05 27.66
N ASP A 236 -1.48 -5.28 28.68
CA ASP A 236 -0.43 -5.68 29.60
C ASP A 236 -1.09 -6.31 30.84
N VAL A 237 -1.01 -7.63 30.91
CA VAL A 237 -1.69 -8.42 31.95
C VAL A 237 -1.10 -8.16 33.34
N GLU A 238 0.18 -7.83 33.47
CA GLU A 238 0.84 -7.54 34.72
C GLU A 238 0.57 -6.11 35.19
N ALA A 239 0.73 -5.13 34.30
CA ALA A 239 0.50 -3.71 34.60
C ALA A 239 -0.99 -3.36 34.71
N LYS A 240 -1.89 -4.21 34.21
CA LYS A 240 -3.33 -3.95 34.10
C LYS A 240 -3.63 -2.69 33.27
N THR A 241 -2.86 -2.49 32.22
CA THR A 241 -3.07 -1.43 31.24
C THR A 241 -3.42 -2.04 29.88
N PHE A 242 -4.03 -1.23 29.02
CA PHE A 242 -4.12 -1.55 27.61
C PHE A 242 -3.60 -0.37 26.78
N ALA A 243 -3.12 -0.67 25.63
CA ALA A 243 -2.95 0.30 24.56
C ALA A 243 -3.96 -0.04 23.48
N PRO A 244 -4.56 0.96 22.80
CA PRO A 244 -5.19 0.70 21.53
C PRO A 244 -4.20 -0.14 20.71
N GLY A 245 -4.60 -1.33 20.32
CA GLY A 245 -3.85 -2.10 19.36
C GLY A 245 -3.84 -1.23 18.13
N GLU A 246 -2.77 -1.26 17.38
CA GLU A 246 -2.83 -0.73 16.03
C GLU A 246 -4.04 -1.41 15.35
N ALA A 247 -5.21 -0.76 15.39
CA ALA A 247 -6.16 -0.86 14.32
C ALA A 247 -5.35 -0.51 13.11
N ALA A 248 -5.33 -1.32 12.06
CA ALA A 248 -4.45 -1.16 10.92
C ALA A 248 -3.85 0.26 10.89
N VAL A 249 -2.62 0.39 11.28
CA VAL A 249 -1.83 1.55 11.73
C VAL A 249 -2.43 2.91 11.35
N GLU A 250 -3.14 3.59 12.27
CA GLU A 250 -3.23 5.04 12.23
C GLU A 250 -1.99 5.62 12.90
N GLY A 251 -1.19 6.36 12.13
CA GLY A 251 -0.07 7.16 12.63
C GLY A 251 -0.55 8.23 13.63
N PRO A 252 0.35 8.90 14.38
CA PRO A 252 -0.02 9.84 15.42
C PRO A 252 -0.91 10.94 14.85
N ALA A 253 -2.07 11.16 15.46
CA ALA A 253 -3.06 12.15 15.07
C ALA A 253 -2.43 13.54 14.88
N GLY A 254 -2.24 13.93 13.62
CA GLY A 254 -2.22 15.32 13.25
C GLY A 254 -3.58 15.96 13.55
N PRO A 255 -3.71 17.29 13.54
CA PRO A 255 -4.98 17.92 13.84
C PRO A 255 -6.05 17.37 12.91
N VAL A 256 -7.10 16.78 13.51
CA VAL A 256 -8.24 16.18 12.84
C VAL A 256 -8.79 17.16 11.84
N GLY A 257 -8.60 16.89 10.55
CA GLY A 257 -9.38 17.51 9.49
C GLY A 257 -10.86 17.14 9.73
N PRO A 258 -11.81 17.88 9.16
CA PRO A 258 -13.22 17.53 9.28
C PRO A 258 -13.38 16.06 8.85
N ALA A 259 -14.24 15.32 9.58
CA ALA A 259 -14.52 13.92 9.34
C ALA A 259 -14.55 13.61 7.85
N SER A 260 -13.92 12.48 7.44
CA SER A 260 -13.88 12.05 6.04
C SER A 260 -15.25 12.28 5.43
N GLY A 261 -15.32 13.15 4.40
CA GLY A 261 -16.59 13.54 3.81
C GLY A 261 -17.25 12.30 3.22
N ASP A 262 -18.43 11.96 3.71
CA ASP A 262 -19.30 11.05 2.98
C ASP A 262 -19.96 11.85 1.85
N ASN A 263 -19.44 11.73 0.64
CA ASN A 263 -19.99 12.36 -0.55
C ASN A 263 -21.38 11.82 -0.97
N GLY A 264 -21.94 10.89 -0.18
CA GLY A 264 -23.27 10.32 -0.38
C GLY A 264 -23.41 9.41 -1.61
N ILE A 265 -22.30 9.04 -2.25
CA ILE A 265 -22.28 8.15 -3.42
C ILE A 265 -21.98 6.73 -2.96
N ASP A 266 -22.80 5.78 -3.37
CA ASP A 266 -22.59 4.37 -3.07
C ASP A 266 -21.29 3.85 -3.69
N GLY A 267 -20.49 3.17 -2.89
CA GLY A 267 -19.19 2.61 -3.30
C GLY A 267 -18.55 1.79 -2.19
N ILE A 268 -17.41 1.18 -2.46
CA ILE A 268 -16.62 0.49 -1.45
C ILE A 268 -15.64 1.51 -0.87
N LYS A 269 -15.73 1.72 0.43
CA LYS A 269 -15.06 2.83 1.12
C LYS A 269 -13.86 2.38 1.94
N ASN A 270 -12.88 3.28 2.07
CA ASN A 270 -11.75 3.14 3.00
C ASN A 270 -10.92 1.85 2.78
N ILE A 271 -10.65 1.49 1.53
CA ILE A 271 -9.80 0.37 1.19
C ILE A 271 -8.34 0.80 1.35
N SER A 272 -7.57 0.15 2.20
CA SER A 272 -6.15 0.43 2.33
C SER A 272 -5.38 -0.02 1.08
N TYR A 273 -4.52 0.86 0.57
CA TYR A 273 -3.61 0.56 -0.54
C TYR A 273 -2.12 0.62 -0.13
N GLY A 274 -1.85 0.95 1.12
CA GLY A 274 -0.51 1.04 1.69
C GLY A 274 -0.51 0.78 3.19
N SER A 275 0.67 0.65 3.76
CA SER A 275 0.88 0.27 5.17
C SER A 275 1.64 1.32 6.00
N LEU A 276 1.98 2.46 5.39
CA LEU A 276 2.81 3.49 6.03
C LEU A 276 2.00 4.58 6.75
N SER A 277 0.69 4.68 6.47
CA SER A 277 -0.19 5.70 7.02
C SER A 277 -1.65 5.29 6.95
N ALA A 278 -2.47 5.80 7.87
CA ALA A 278 -3.91 5.72 7.82
C ALA A 278 -4.52 6.45 6.61
N ASP A 279 -3.85 7.50 6.14
CA ASP A 279 -4.26 8.26 4.96
C ASP A 279 -4.00 7.49 3.64
N GLN A 280 -3.40 6.29 3.69
CA GLN A 280 -3.21 5.44 2.51
C GLN A 280 -4.45 4.59 2.25
N VAL A 281 -5.57 5.24 2.06
CA VAL A 281 -6.88 4.65 1.78
C VAL A 281 -7.47 5.20 0.49
N LEU A 282 -8.39 4.45 -0.10
CA LEU A 282 -9.11 4.84 -1.29
C LEU A 282 -10.55 4.34 -1.26
N ASP A 283 -11.40 5.03 -2.02
CA ASP A 283 -12.78 4.63 -2.26
C ASP A 283 -12.95 4.17 -3.71
N VAL A 284 -13.69 3.10 -3.93
CA VAL A 284 -13.97 2.54 -5.26
C VAL A 284 -15.42 2.71 -5.62
N TYR A 285 -15.67 3.31 -6.78
CA TYR A 285 -16.99 3.49 -7.37
C TYR A 285 -17.00 2.84 -8.76
N THR A 286 -17.94 1.94 -9.01
CA THR A 286 -18.02 1.20 -10.26
C THR A 286 -19.32 1.48 -11.01
N PRO A 287 -19.29 1.68 -12.35
CA PRO A 287 -20.48 1.91 -13.15
C PRO A 287 -21.29 0.63 -13.28
N GLU A 288 -22.63 0.74 -13.28
CA GLU A 288 -23.51 -0.41 -13.47
C GLU A 288 -23.39 -1.00 -14.88
N GLY A 289 -23.29 -2.32 -14.97
CA GLY A 289 -23.37 -3.07 -16.24
C GLY A 289 -22.14 -2.95 -17.14
N VAL A 290 -21.02 -2.43 -16.65
CA VAL A 290 -19.74 -2.36 -17.38
C VAL A 290 -18.79 -3.42 -16.82
N GLU A 291 -18.41 -4.41 -17.64
CA GLU A 291 -17.54 -5.53 -17.21
C GLU A 291 -16.05 -5.15 -17.16
N LYS A 292 -15.62 -4.15 -17.93
CA LYS A 292 -14.23 -3.70 -18.02
C LYS A 292 -14.23 -2.18 -18.16
N ALA A 293 -14.34 -1.49 -17.03
CA ALA A 293 -14.46 -0.05 -16.99
C ALA A 293 -13.10 0.64 -17.08
N PRO A 294 -12.89 1.65 -17.95
CA PRO A 294 -11.73 2.53 -17.82
C PRO A 294 -11.79 3.25 -16.46
N VAL A 295 -10.63 3.57 -15.89
CA VAL A 295 -10.53 4.04 -14.50
C VAL A 295 -10.07 5.48 -14.43
N ILE A 296 -10.68 6.25 -13.54
CA ILE A 296 -10.17 7.55 -13.10
C ILE A 296 -9.64 7.41 -11.67
N VAL A 297 -8.34 7.59 -11.49
CA VAL A 297 -7.73 7.78 -10.17
C VAL A 297 -7.89 9.26 -9.82
N LEU A 298 -8.79 9.54 -8.87
CA LEU A 298 -9.19 10.90 -8.50
C LEU A 298 -8.45 11.35 -7.25
N VAL A 299 -7.72 12.46 -7.35
CA VAL A 299 -6.82 12.96 -6.32
C VAL A 299 -7.32 14.32 -5.81
N HIS A 300 -7.73 14.37 -4.56
CA HIS A 300 -8.32 15.57 -3.95
C HIS A 300 -7.31 16.70 -3.73
N GLY A 301 -7.80 17.93 -3.65
CA GLY A 301 -7.05 19.13 -3.28
C GLY A 301 -6.78 19.25 -1.76
N GLY A 302 -6.61 20.48 -1.27
CA GLY A 302 -6.41 20.75 0.16
C GLY A 302 -5.00 21.19 0.56
N GLY A 303 -4.21 21.71 -0.39
CA GLY A 303 -2.88 22.28 -0.10
C GLY A 303 -1.89 21.27 0.49
N PHE A 304 -2.01 20.01 0.16
CA PHE A 304 -1.19 18.89 0.69
C PHE A 304 -1.32 18.68 2.20
N MET A 305 -2.25 19.35 2.87
CA MET A 305 -2.40 19.32 4.34
C MET A 305 -3.80 18.93 4.80
N PHE A 306 -4.80 19.04 3.94
CA PHE A 306 -6.21 18.86 4.26
C PHE A 306 -6.90 18.02 3.19
N GLY A 307 -8.13 17.58 3.52
CA GLY A 307 -8.95 16.80 2.60
C GLY A 307 -8.75 15.30 2.74
N ASP A 308 -9.63 14.56 2.10
CA ASP A 308 -9.65 13.11 2.02
C ASP A 308 -10.38 12.64 0.75
N GLN A 309 -10.42 11.34 0.50
CA GLN A 309 -11.05 10.72 -0.67
C GLN A 309 -12.58 10.91 -0.73
N GLY A 310 -13.23 11.27 0.37
CA GLY A 310 -14.68 11.44 0.48
C GLY A 310 -15.18 12.89 0.35
N MET A 311 -14.31 13.85 -0.05
CA MET A 311 -14.70 15.26 -0.14
C MET A 311 -15.88 15.50 -1.10
N ASP A 312 -16.86 16.29 -0.66
CA ASP A 312 -18.06 16.64 -1.46
C ASP A 312 -17.75 17.32 -2.80
N ILE A 313 -16.65 18.07 -2.87
CA ILE A 313 -16.26 18.83 -4.07
C ILE A 313 -16.01 17.92 -5.27
N VAL A 314 -15.57 16.69 -5.06
CA VAL A 314 -15.30 15.72 -6.13
C VAL A 314 -16.52 14.89 -6.51
N ALA A 315 -17.62 14.96 -5.75
CA ALA A 315 -18.84 14.20 -6.01
C ALA A 315 -19.41 14.39 -7.43
N PRO A 316 -19.46 15.61 -8.01
CA PRO A 316 -19.92 15.80 -9.39
C PRO A 316 -19.06 15.05 -10.41
N VAL A 317 -17.73 14.98 -10.21
CA VAL A 317 -16.81 14.25 -11.07
C VAL A 317 -17.10 12.75 -11.00
N ILE A 318 -17.29 12.20 -9.79
CA ILE A 318 -17.60 10.79 -9.58
C ILE A 318 -18.92 10.42 -10.28
N ASN A 319 -19.99 11.18 -10.04
CA ASN A 319 -21.29 10.93 -10.66
C ASN A 319 -21.20 10.96 -12.19
N LYS A 320 -20.55 11.96 -12.76
CA LYS A 320 -20.38 12.09 -14.21
C LYS A 320 -19.53 10.96 -14.79
N ALA A 321 -18.48 10.54 -14.10
CA ALA A 321 -17.66 9.40 -14.49
C ALA A 321 -18.48 8.11 -14.59
N LEU A 322 -19.31 7.83 -13.57
CA LEU A 322 -20.20 6.67 -13.54
C LEU A 322 -21.23 6.72 -14.69
N GLU A 323 -21.81 7.89 -14.97
CA GLU A 323 -22.71 8.10 -16.12
C GLU A 323 -22.02 7.78 -17.45
N HIS A 324 -20.74 8.14 -17.59
CA HIS A 324 -19.92 7.83 -18.76
C HIS A 324 -19.30 6.42 -18.70
N GLY A 325 -19.64 5.58 -17.74
CA GLY A 325 -19.17 4.19 -17.67
C GLY A 325 -17.70 4.04 -17.25
N TYR A 326 -17.13 5.02 -16.55
CA TYR A 326 -15.82 4.94 -15.91
C TYR A 326 -15.99 4.44 -14.48
N ALA A 327 -15.06 3.64 -14.02
CA ALA A 327 -14.84 3.44 -12.59
C ALA A 327 -14.03 4.61 -12.03
N VAL A 328 -14.27 4.95 -10.76
CA VAL A 328 -13.49 5.98 -10.06
C VAL A 328 -12.84 5.34 -8.83
N VAL A 329 -11.56 5.62 -8.66
CA VAL A 329 -10.79 5.31 -7.45
C VAL A 329 -10.36 6.64 -6.86
N ALA A 330 -11.10 7.11 -5.86
CA ALA A 330 -10.79 8.34 -5.14
C ALA A 330 -9.75 8.04 -4.06
N VAL A 331 -8.64 8.76 -4.06
CA VAL A 331 -7.44 8.42 -3.28
C VAL A 331 -7.15 9.49 -2.24
N ASP A 332 -6.96 9.07 -1.00
CA ASP A 332 -6.30 9.87 0.01
C ASP A 332 -4.79 9.58 0.02
N TYR A 333 -4.01 10.47 0.60
CA TYR A 333 -2.54 10.42 0.61
C TYR A 333 -1.97 11.07 1.87
N ARG A 334 -0.76 10.68 2.28
CA ARG A 334 -0.07 11.27 3.43
C ARG A 334 0.04 12.77 3.33
N LYS A 335 -0.38 13.45 4.39
CA LYS A 335 -0.35 14.91 4.45
C LYS A 335 1.05 15.42 4.79
N SER A 336 1.34 16.69 4.44
CA SER A 336 2.63 17.34 4.72
C SER A 336 2.97 17.47 6.21
N SER A 337 1.97 17.33 7.09
CA SER A 337 2.15 17.26 8.54
C SER A 337 2.76 15.93 8.99
N GLU A 338 2.57 14.87 8.22
CA GLU A 338 3.05 13.52 8.48
C GLU A 338 4.37 13.26 7.75
N ALA A 339 4.39 13.47 6.44
CA ALA A 339 5.56 13.22 5.61
C ALA A 339 5.71 14.25 4.49
N VAL A 340 6.94 14.68 4.26
CA VAL A 340 7.26 15.67 3.22
C VAL A 340 7.46 15.02 1.85
N PHE A 341 7.53 15.83 0.81
CA PHE A 341 7.84 15.38 -0.54
C PHE A 341 9.06 14.41 -0.57
N PRO A 342 8.95 13.25 -1.28
CA PRO A 342 7.91 12.88 -2.23
C PRO A 342 6.77 11.99 -1.69
N ALA A 343 6.53 11.91 -0.39
CA ALA A 343 5.62 10.95 0.24
C ALA A 343 4.22 10.91 -0.40
N ALA A 344 3.49 12.02 -0.44
CA ALA A 344 2.16 12.07 -1.06
C ALA A 344 2.19 11.69 -2.55
N LEU A 345 3.24 12.07 -3.29
CA LEU A 345 3.39 11.67 -4.69
C LEU A 345 3.61 10.16 -4.82
N SER A 346 4.42 9.57 -3.95
CA SER A 346 4.64 8.12 -3.95
C SER A 346 3.36 7.35 -3.62
N ASP A 347 2.52 7.91 -2.76
CA ASP A 347 1.22 7.34 -2.41
C ASP A 347 0.28 7.31 -3.62
N VAL A 348 0.12 8.43 -4.35
CA VAL A 348 -0.70 8.46 -5.57
C VAL A 348 -0.17 7.49 -6.64
N LYS A 349 1.14 7.41 -6.82
CA LYS A 349 1.75 6.41 -7.70
C LYS A 349 1.45 4.97 -7.26
N ALA A 350 1.47 4.70 -5.96
CA ALA A 350 1.10 3.40 -5.41
C ALA A 350 -0.37 3.07 -5.63
N ALA A 351 -1.28 4.06 -5.50
CA ALA A 351 -2.69 3.88 -5.79
C ALA A 351 -2.94 3.52 -7.28
N VAL A 352 -2.20 4.13 -8.22
CA VAL A 352 -2.25 3.72 -9.64
C VAL A 352 -1.80 2.27 -9.84
N ARG A 353 -0.76 1.84 -9.12
CA ARG A 353 -0.30 0.44 -9.14
C ARG A 353 -1.35 -0.50 -8.52
N TRP A 354 -1.97 -0.07 -7.42
CA TRP A 354 -3.05 -0.79 -6.76
C TRP A 354 -4.23 -1.03 -7.73
N VAL A 355 -4.66 0.00 -8.48
CA VAL A 355 -5.72 -0.13 -9.49
C VAL A 355 -5.39 -1.22 -10.52
N ARG A 356 -4.16 -1.29 -10.99
CA ARG A 356 -3.73 -2.34 -11.92
C ARG A 356 -3.70 -3.72 -11.27
N ALA A 357 -3.19 -3.81 -10.05
CA ALA A 357 -3.11 -5.07 -9.31
C ALA A 357 -4.51 -5.69 -9.09
N HIS A 358 -5.51 -4.85 -8.82
CA HIS A 358 -6.87 -5.26 -8.49
C HIS A 358 -7.86 -5.14 -9.67
N ALA A 359 -7.35 -4.96 -10.90
CA ALA A 359 -8.19 -4.69 -12.06
C ALA A 359 -9.26 -5.79 -12.29
N MET A 360 -8.90 -7.05 -12.11
CA MET A 360 -9.85 -8.16 -12.28
C MET A 360 -10.89 -8.23 -11.16
N GLU A 361 -10.51 -7.87 -9.94
CA GLU A 361 -11.38 -7.90 -8.77
C GLU A 361 -12.53 -6.90 -8.88
N TYR A 362 -12.21 -5.68 -9.35
CA TYR A 362 -13.17 -4.58 -9.46
C TYR A 362 -13.73 -4.37 -10.87
N GLY A 363 -13.36 -5.20 -11.84
CA GLY A 363 -13.82 -5.04 -13.23
C GLY A 363 -13.22 -3.82 -13.94
N PHE A 364 -12.00 -3.44 -13.62
CA PHE A 364 -11.29 -2.32 -14.22
C PHE A 364 -10.61 -2.68 -15.54
N ASP A 365 -10.39 -1.68 -16.39
CA ASP A 365 -9.47 -1.77 -17.51
C ASP A 365 -8.07 -1.27 -17.11
N PRO A 366 -7.08 -2.14 -16.88
CA PRO A 366 -5.75 -1.74 -16.45
C PRO A 366 -4.95 -0.98 -17.51
N GLU A 367 -5.36 -1.03 -18.77
CA GLU A 367 -4.70 -0.34 -19.88
C GLU A 367 -5.22 1.09 -20.06
N HIS A 368 -6.43 1.40 -19.57
CA HIS A 368 -7.07 2.70 -19.69
C HIS A 368 -7.29 3.32 -18.31
N ILE A 369 -6.23 3.92 -17.78
CA ILE A 369 -6.24 4.63 -16.51
C ILE A 369 -5.96 6.12 -16.77
N ALA A 370 -6.83 7.00 -16.30
CA ALA A 370 -6.60 8.42 -16.19
C ALA A 370 -6.31 8.79 -14.74
N VAL A 371 -5.45 9.78 -14.52
CA VAL A 371 -5.33 10.43 -13.22
C VAL A 371 -5.95 11.82 -13.31
N TRP A 372 -6.82 12.16 -12.36
CA TRP A 372 -7.53 13.43 -12.30
C TRP A 372 -7.30 14.08 -10.95
N GLY A 373 -6.91 15.32 -10.94
CA GLY A 373 -6.74 16.04 -9.68
C GLY A 373 -7.14 17.50 -9.77
N GLU A 374 -7.28 18.09 -8.59
CA GLU A 374 -7.60 19.50 -8.40
C GLU A 374 -6.64 20.16 -7.40
N SER A 375 -6.26 21.42 -7.64
CA SER A 375 -5.37 22.16 -6.74
C SER A 375 -4.10 21.35 -6.40
N ALA A 376 -3.80 21.10 -5.13
CA ALA A 376 -2.69 20.25 -4.69
C ALA A 376 -2.77 18.83 -5.28
N GLY A 377 -3.97 18.24 -5.40
CA GLY A 377 -4.19 16.97 -6.05
C GLY A 377 -3.87 16.98 -7.55
N ALA A 378 -4.14 18.12 -8.22
CA ALA A 378 -3.78 18.28 -9.64
C ALA A 378 -2.25 18.32 -9.84
N TYR A 379 -1.51 18.89 -8.88
CA TYR A 379 -0.05 18.79 -8.87
C TYR A 379 0.40 17.33 -8.73
N LEU A 380 -0.14 16.61 -7.74
CA LEU A 380 0.19 15.20 -7.52
C LEU A 380 -0.17 14.33 -8.72
N ALA A 381 -1.35 14.54 -9.32
CA ALA A 381 -1.79 13.87 -10.54
C ALA A 381 -0.84 14.17 -11.72
N SER A 382 -0.46 15.45 -11.90
CA SER A 382 0.47 15.86 -12.96
C SER A 382 1.84 15.22 -12.79
N MET A 383 2.41 15.25 -11.59
CA MET A 383 3.69 14.61 -11.31
C MET A 383 3.61 13.08 -11.48
N THR A 384 2.51 12.45 -11.10
CA THR A 384 2.30 11.00 -11.29
C THR A 384 2.31 10.65 -12.79
N ALA A 385 1.57 11.38 -13.61
CA ALA A 385 1.45 11.13 -15.05
C ALA A 385 2.76 11.40 -15.81
N LEU A 386 3.50 12.44 -15.41
CA LEU A 386 4.69 12.90 -16.11
C LEU A 386 5.98 12.20 -15.68
N THR A 387 5.97 11.50 -14.55
CA THR A 387 7.18 10.88 -13.97
C THR A 387 6.98 9.41 -13.59
N PRO A 388 6.32 8.57 -14.43
CA PRO A 388 5.99 7.19 -14.03
C PRO A 388 7.25 6.36 -13.69
N ASP A 389 8.33 6.51 -14.43
CA ASP A 389 9.54 5.70 -14.31
C ASP A 389 10.64 6.34 -13.44
N VAL A 390 10.35 7.49 -12.80
CA VAL A 390 11.32 8.16 -11.93
C VAL A 390 11.38 7.50 -10.57
N ALA A 391 12.31 6.57 -10.38
CA ALA A 391 12.46 5.79 -9.16
C ALA A 391 12.64 6.65 -7.89
N ALA A 392 13.32 7.80 -7.98
CA ALA A 392 13.52 8.73 -6.87
C ALA A 392 12.20 9.34 -6.33
N LEU A 393 11.14 9.30 -7.13
CA LEU A 393 9.81 9.81 -6.80
C LEU A 393 8.82 8.70 -6.39
N ASN A 394 9.26 7.45 -6.33
CA ASN A 394 8.46 6.35 -5.78
C ASN A 394 8.51 6.32 -4.25
N GLY A 395 9.40 7.12 -3.64
CA GLY A 395 9.50 7.27 -2.19
C GLY A 395 9.80 5.96 -1.47
N ASP A 396 9.12 5.76 -0.37
CA ASP A 396 9.21 4.60 0.51
C ASP A 396 8.09 3.55 0.28
N MET A 397 7.20 3.81 -0.70
CA MET A 397 6.14 2.89 -1.08
C MET A 397 6.69 1.70 -1.88
N THR A 398 6.67 0.54 -1.27
CA THR A 398 7.14 -0.72 -1.88
C THR A 398 6.00 -1.62 -2.37
N GLU A 399 4.77 -1.35 -1.93
CA GLU A 399 3.58 -2.06 -2.37
C GLU A 399 3.43 -1.94 -3.89
N PHE A 400 3.27 -3.09 -4.54
CA PHE A 400 3.11 -3.19 -5.99
C PHE A 400 4.26 -2.55 -6.82
N ASP A 401 5.48 -2.47 -6.28
CA ASP A 401 6.65 -1.79 -6.88
C ASP A 401 7.03 -2.29 -8.28
N LYS A 402 6.69 -3.55 -8.60
CA LYS A 402 6.90 -4.19 -9.90
C LYS A 402 5.80 -3.88 -10.93
N ILE A 403 4.69 -3.26 -10.50
CA ILE A 403 3.58 -2.90 -11.38
C ILE A 403 3.80 -1.49 -11.93
N PRO A 404 3.64 -1.26 -13.24
CA PRO A 404 3.79 0.07 -13.81
C PRO A 404 2.78 1.08 -13.25
N ASN A 405 3.19 2.32 -13.05
CA ASN A 405 2.29 3.42 -12.64
C ASN A 405 2.05 4.46 -13.76
N GLY A 406 2.43 4.16 -15.01
CA GLY A 406 2.10 5.01 -16.15
C GLY A 406 0.58 5.08 -16.37
N VAL A 407 0.08 6.17 -16.91
CA VAL A 407 -1.35 6.40 -17.16
C VAL A 407 -1.58 6.84 -18.60
N THR A 408 -2.80 6.67 -19.11
CA THR A 408 -3.19 7.06 -20.47
C THR A 408 -3.49 8.56 -20.55
N ALA A 409 -4.09 9.13 -19.48
CA ALA A 409 -4.51 10.53 -19.47
C ALA A 409 -4.28 11.21 -18.11
N LEU A 410 -4.13 12.54 -18.18
CA LEU A 410 -4.11 13.46 -17.07
C LEU A 410 -5.22 14.50 -17.22
N VAL A 411 -6.02 14.71 -16.18
CA VAL A 411 -6.89 15.88 -16.04
C VAL A 411 -6.40 16.71 -14.85
N SER A 412 -6.04 17.96 -15.10
CA SER A 412 -5.41 18.86 -14.13
C SER A 412 -6.18 20.17 -14.00
N PHE A 413 -6.89 20.34 -12.88
CA PHE A 413 -7.65 21.55 -12.59
C PHE A 413 -6.88 22.46 -11.64
N TYR A 414 -6.61 23.69 -12.06
CA TYR A 414 -5.98 24.78 -11.30
C TYR A 414 -4.79 24.35 -10.43
N ALA A 415 -3.84 23.62 -11.03
CA ALA A 415 -2.68 23.06 -10.34
C ALA A 415 -1.60 24.08 -10.02
N PRO A 416 -1.00 24.09 -8.80
CA PRO A 416 0.21 24.83 -8.47
C PRO A 416 1.44 24.07 -9.02
N ILE A 417 1.78 24.24 -10.30
CA ILE A 417 2.77 23.41 -10.99
C ILE A 417 4.22 23.81 -10.68
N GLU A 418 4.46 25.09 -10.46
CA GLU A 418 5.81 25.61 -10.22
C GLU A 418 5.87 26.45 -8.95
N PHE A 419 6.17 25.83 -7.85
CA PHE A 419 6.16 26.47 -6.54
C PHE A 419 7.06 27.71 -6.45
N TYR A 420 8.23 27.69 -7.10
CA TYR A 420 9.19 28.78 -7.04
C TYR A 420 8.68 30.06 -7.72
N THR A 421 8.00 29.93 -8.86
CA THR A 421 7.49 31.09 -9.63
C THR A 421 6.09 31.51 -9.25
N MET A 422 5.30 30.61 -8.65
CA MET A 422 3.89 30.83 -8.32
C MET A 422 3.68 32.10 -7.46
N TYR A 423 4.52 32.32 -6.47
CA TYR A 423 4.42 33.46 -5.56
C TYR A 423 4.88 34.76 -6.21
N ASP A 424 5.86 34.72 -7.11
CA ASP A 424 6.27 35.87 -7.94
C ASP A 424 5.14 36.25 -8.91
N GLU A 425 4.51 35.26 -9.55
CA GLU A 425 3.37 35.45 -10.46
C GLU A 425 2.15 36.01 -9.74
N ALA A 426 1.92 35.61 -8.48
CA ALA A 426 0.89 36.17 -7.62
C ALA A 426 1.24 37.59 -7.09
N GLY A 427 2.47 38.09 -7.32
CA GLY A 427 2.96 39.35 -6.76
C GLY A 427 3.16 39.31 -5.24
N LYS A 428 3.37 38.15 -4.64
CA LYS A 428 3.46 37.91 -3.20
C LYS A 428 4.67 37.01 -2.83
N PRO A 429 5.89 37.31 -3.29
CA PRO A 429 7.03 36.39 -3.08
C PRO A 429 7.36 36.17 -1.58
N GLU A 430 7.05 37.16 -0.72
CA GLU A 430 7.24 37.05 0.72
C GLU A 430 6.29 36.05 1.42
N SER A 431 5.22 35.66 0.72
CA SER A 431 4.26 34.69 1.25
C SER A 431 4.68 33.24 1.05
N ALA A 432 5.80 33.00 0.37
CA ALA A 432 6.31 31.66 0.12
C ALA A 432 6.75 30.95 1.41
N ALA A 433 7.38 31.69 2.33
CA ALA A 433 7.81 31.13 3.61
C ALA A 433 6.63 30.67 4.47
N GLY A 434 6.64 29.37 4.86
CA GLY A 434 5.55 28.77 5.65
C GLY A 434 4.27 28.46 4.86
N SER A 435 4.31 28.61 3.54
CA SER A 435 3.22 28.20 2.64
C SER A 435 2.94 26.70 2.69
N PHE A 436 1.86 26.26 2.06
CA PHE A 436 1.53 24.85 1.92
C PHE A 436 2.62 24.11 1.14
N GLU A 437 3.15 24.73 0.08
CA GLU A 437 4.22 24.17 -0.76
C GLU A 437 5.54 24.08 0.01
N SER A 438 5.85 25.07 0.87
CA SER A 438 7.00 25.02 1.75
C SER A 438 6.90 23.89 2.78
N LYS A 439 5.71 23.65 3.34
CA LYS A 439 5.45 22.54 4.24
C LYS A 439 5.52 21.20 3.52
N PHE A 440 4.95 21.12 2.32
CA PHE A 440 5.01 19.95 1.46
C PHE A 440 6.45 19.57 1.10
N LEU A 441 7.30 20.54 0.78
CA LEU A 441 8.71 20.30 0.50
C LEU A 441 9.54 20.04 1.77
N GLY A 442 9.03 20.40 2.95
CA GLY A 442 9.72 20.31 4.23
C GLY A 442 10.78 21.40 4.43
N GLN A 443 10.71 22.48 3.66
CA GLN A 443 11.54 23.69 3.78
C GLN A 443 10.92 24.86 3.01
N ASP A 444 11.39 26.09 3.30
CA ASP A 444 11.03 27.24 2.49
C ASP A 444 11.47 27.05 1.02
N ILE A 445 10.50 27.11 0.11
CA ILE A 445 10.72 26.92 -1.34
C ILE A 445 11.70 27.92 -1.94
N MET A 446 11.88 29.09 -1.31
CA MET A 446 12.81 30.13 -1.74
C MET A 446 14.23 29.94 -1.19
N ALA A 447 14.41 29.11 -0.15
CA ALA A 447 15.69 28.95 0.55
C ALA A 447 16.69 28.07 -0.21
N ASP A 448 16.21 27.03 -0.89
CA ASP A 448 17.04 26.09 -1.66
C ASP A 448 16.38 25.78 -3.00
N LYS A 449 16.83 26.47 -4.02
CA LYS A 449 16.28 26.33 -5.37
C LYS A 449 16.50 24.95 -5.99
N GLU A 450 17.63 24.30 -5.73
CA GLU A 450 17.92 22.97 -6.28
C GLU A 450 16.95 21.94 -5.69
N LYS A 451 16.71 22.00 -4.38
CA LYS A 451 15.73 21.13 -3.74
C LYS A 451 14.31 21.43 -4.24
N THR A 452 13.93 22.70 -4.40
CA THR A 452 12.62 23.07 -4.93
C THR A 452 12.43 22.55 -6.34
N TYR A 453 13.45 22.57 -7.18
CA TYR A 453 13.35 22.01 -8.53
C TYR A 453 13.16 20.48 -8.57
N THR A 454 13.42 19.74 -7.50
CA THR A 454 13.04 18.33 -7.45
C THR A 454 11.50 18.12 -7.50
N THR A 455 10.72 19.16 -7.21
CA THR A 455 9.26 19.15 -7.34
C THR A 455 8.76 19.52 -8.74
N TYR A 456 9.64 19.84 -9.68
CA TYR A 456 9.28 20.28 -11.02
C TYR A 456 9.34 19.13 -12.02
N TRP A 457 8.26 18.96 -12.77
CA TRP A 457 8.17 17.92 -13.79
C TRP A 457 9.27 18.03 -14.87
N GLU A 458 9.68 19.24 -15.26
CA GLU A 458 10.74 19.46 -16.24
C GLU A 458 12.13 18.97 -15.78
N THR A 459 12.34 18.80 -14.48
CA THR A 459 13.55 18.15 -13.95
C THR A 459 13.70 16.71 -14.47
N TYR A 460 12.59 16.12 -14.89
CA TYR A 460 12.49 14.74 -15.37
C TYR A 460 12.01 14.64 -16.82
N ALA A 461 12.23 15.70 -17.60
CA ALA A 461 11.66 15.87 -18.94
C ALA A 461 12.02 14.76 -19.94
N ASP A 462 13.17 14.10 -19.77
CA ASP A 462 13.62 12.97 -20.57
C ASP A 462 12.84 11.66 -20.31
N GLN A 463 11.99 11.63 -19.30
CA GLN A 463 11.20 10.47 -18.90
C GLN A 463 9.68 10.68 -19.10
N ILE A 464 9.27 11.83 -19.67
CA ILE A 464 7.85 12.13 -19.91
C ILE A 464 7.31 11.20 -21.01
N PRO A 465 6.17 10.49 -20.76
CA PRO A 465 5.52 9.70 -21.79
C PRO A 465 5.00 10.59 -22.94
N THR A 466 5.43 10.32 -24.16
CA THR A 466 5.10 11.18 -25.31
C THR A 466 3.71 10.94 -25.89
N ASP A 467 3.05 9.88 -25.48
CA ASP A 467 1.68 9.49 -25.88
C ASP A 467 0.61 9.87 -24.84
N LEU A 468 1.02 10.47 -23.72
CA LEU A 468 0.13 10.95 -22.66
C LEU A 468 -0.83 12.00 -23.21
N LYS A 469 -2.13 11.85 -22.90
CA LYS A 469 -3.16 12.84 -23.21
C LYS A 469 -3.42 13.72 -21.98
N VAL A 470 -3.47 15.03 -22.16
CA VAL A 470 -3.53 15.99 -21.04
C VAL A 470 -4.62 17.03 -21.26
N TRP A 471 -5.49 17.18 -20.25
CA TRP A 471 -6.47 18.27 -20.12
C TRP A 471 -6.06 19.17 -18.96
N ILE A 472 -5.86 20.46 -19.25
CA ILE A 472 -5.48 21.47 -18.25
C ILE A 472 -6.54 22.56 -18.22
N GLN A 473 -7.05 22.90 -17.03
CA GLN A 473 -8.06 23.94 -16.87
C GLN A 473 -7.81 24.80 -15.63
N ALA A 474 -8.03 26.11 -15.75
CA ALA A 474 -7.95 27.06 -14.64
C ALA A 474 -8.93 28.22 -14.84
N GLY A 475 -9.15 29.03 -13.82
CA GLY A 475 -9.94 30.25 -13.89
C GLY A 475 -9.06 31.49 -13.78
N ASP A 476 -9.37 32.56 -14.55
CA ASP A 476 -8.53 33.77 -14.57
C ASP A 476 -8.73 34.71 -13.37
N ALA A 477 -9.73 34.41 -12.51
CA ALA A 477 -9.95 35.09 -11.25
C ALA A 477 -9.47 34.31 -10.02
N ASP A 478 -8.62 33.30 -10.23
CA ASP A 478 -8.02 32.49 -9.16
C ASP A 478 -7.02 33.34 -8.34
N GLU A 479 -7.33 33.55 -7.06
CA GLU A 479 -6.49 34.31 -6.12
C GLU A 479 -5.51 33.42 -5.32
N LYS A 480 -5.67 32.08 -5.37
CA LYS A 480 -4.81 31.13 -4.67
C LYS A 480 -3.67 30.66 -5.57
N VAL A 481 -4.01 30.18 -6.77
CA VAL A 481 -3.06 29.70 -7.77
C VAL A 481 -3.20 30.55 -9.04
N PRO A 482 -2.22 31.39 -9.39
CA PRO A 482 -2.28 32.18 -10.61
C PRO A 482 -2.54 31.30 -11.83
N TYR A 483 -3.53 31.64 -12.65
CA TYR A 483 -3.86 30.87 -13.86
C TYR A 483 -2.70 30.76 -14.85
N THR A 484 -1.71 31.66 -14.75
CA THR A 484 -0.46 31.61 -15.50
C THR A 484 0.33 30.34 -15.27
N GLN A 485 0.18 29.70 -14.09
CA GLN A 485 0.73 28.36 -13.82
C GLN A 485 0.20 27.35 -14.85
N SER A 486 -1.10 27.30 -15.08
CA SER A 486 -1.75 26.42 -16.06
C SER A 486 -1.39 26.77 -17.51
N VAL A 487 -1.33 28.07 -17.85
CA VAL A 487 -0.92 28.54 -19.18
C VAL A 487 0.53 28.13 -19.51
N ASN A 488 1.43 28.38 -18.56
CA ASN A 488 2.85 28.04 -18.71
C ASN A 488 3.05 26.52 -18.80
N PHE A 489 2.34 25.77 -17.97
CA PHE A 489 2.35 24.30 -17.97
C PHE A 489 1.92 23.76 -19.34
N ALA A 490 0.74 24.13 -19.82
CA ALA A 490 0.22 23.67 -21.11
C ALA A 490 1.16 24.01 -22.26
N THR A 491 1.63 25.26 -22.32
CA THR A 491 2.51 25.73 -23.40
C THR A 491 3.84 24.95 -23.45
N ARG A 492 4.45 24.72 -22.28
CA ARG A 492 5.73 24.02 -22.23
C ARG A 492 5.57 22.52 -22.43
N LEU A 493 4.55 21.93 -21.83
CA LEU A 493 4.28 20.51 -21.98
C LEU A 493 3.99 20.12 -23.44
N ALA A 494 3.22 20.95 -24.17
CA ALA A 494 3.00 20.75 -25.60
C ALA A 494 4.30 20.69 -26.42
N GLY A 495 5.35 21.37 -25.97
CA GLY A 495 6.68 21.29 -26.59
C GLY A 495 7.37 19.93 -26.40
N TYR A 496 7.00 19.15 -25.39
CA TYR A 496 7.56 17.81 -25.11
C TYR A 496 6.75 16.68 -25.73
N ILE A 497 5.41 16.75 -25.64
CA ILE A 497 4.54 15.64 -26.05
C ILE A 497 3.70 15.92 -27.31
N GLY A 498 3.79 17.13 -27.89
CA GLY A 498 3.00 17.56 -29.05
C GLY A 498 1.75 18.35 -28.67
N GLU A 499 1.41 19.37 -29.47
CA GLU A 499 0.22 20.23 -29.25
C GLU A 499 -1.08 19.41 -29.31
N GLU A 500 -1.14 18.34 -30.12
CA GLU A 500 -2.29 17.45 -30.29
C GLU A 500 -2.59 16.58 -29.06
N ASN A 501 -1.69 16.55 -28.10
CA ASN A 501 -1.82 15.79 -26.87
C ASN A 501 -2.19 16.66 -25.65
N VAL A 502 -2.25 17.99 -25.80
CA VAL A 502 -2.52 18.93 -24.71
C VAL A 502 -3.75 19.78 -25.04
N GLU A 503 -4.85 19.52 -24.34
CA GLU A 503 -6.03 20.38 -24.33
C GLU A 503 -5.93 21.36 -23.16
N HIS A 504 -6.21 22.65 -23.41
CA HIS A 504 -6.07 23.67 -22.38
C HIS A 504 -7.16 24.74 -22.50
N SER A 505 -7.76 25.10 -21.37
CA SER A 505 -8.74 26.19 -21.32
C SER A 505 -8.65 27.02 -20.03
N ILE A 506 -8.93 28.32 -20.17
CA ILE A 506 -9.10 29.24 -19.04
C ILE A 506 -10.55 29.73 -19.01
N ILE A 507 -11.21 29.55 -17.85
CA ILE A 507 -12.61 29.95 -17.67
C ILE A 507 -12.64 31.38 -17.15
N PRO A 508 -13.22 32.36 -17.92
CA PRO A 508 -13.19 33.76 -17.55
C PRO A 508 -14.02 34.05 -16.30
N GLY A 509 -13.46 34.84 -15.36
CA GLY A 509 -14.12 35.29 -14.13
C GLY A 509 -14.27 34.22 -13.07
N VAL A 510 -13.64 33.05 -13.25
CA VAL A 510 -13.74 31.89 -12.34
C VAL A 510 -12.57 31.90 -11.36
N GLY A 511 -12.86 31.73 -10.07
CA GLY A 511 -11.89 31.62 -8.99
C GLY A 511 -11.47 30.17 -8.71
N HIS A 512 -10.63 29.99 -7.68
CA HIS A 512 -10.19 28.68 -7.22
C HIS A 512 -11.36 27.84 -6.68
N GLU A 513 -11.44 26.55 -6.99
CA GLU A 513 -12.49 25.62 -6.49
C GLU A 513 -13.92 26.07 -6.80
N ALA A 514 -14.11 26.87 -7.84
CA ALA A 514 -15.42 27.39 -8.17
C ALA A 514 -16.34 26.34 -8.81
N GLU A 515 -17.66 26.46 -8.57
CA GLU A 515 -18.70 25.58 -9.13
C GLU A 515 -18.61 25.42 -10.65
N ALA A 516 -18.09 26.43 -11.35
CA ALA A 516 -17.95 26.42 -12.81
C ALA A 516 -17.11 25.24 -13.36
N PHE A 517 -16.18 24.70 -12.58
CA PHE A 517 -15.41 23.52 -12.97
C PHE A 517 -16.24 22.23 -12.95
N TYR A 518 -17.30 22.21 -12.16
CA TYR A 518 -18.10 21.02 -11.83
C TYR A 518 -19.49 21.04 -12.43
N THR A 519 -19.78 22.01 -13.30
CA THR A 519 -21.05 22.02 -14.05
C THR A 519 -21.13 20.87 -15.04
N ASP A 520 -22.34 20.38 -15.31
CA ASP A 520 -22.57 19.34 -16.31
C ASP A 520 -21.93 19.69 -17.66
N GLU A 521 -22.08 20.95 -18.11
CA GLU A 521 -21.51 21.41 -19.40
C GLU A 521 -19.97 21.26 -19.43
N ASN A 522 -19.28 21.65 -18.37
CA ASN A 522 -17.84 21.55 -18.31
C ASN A 522 -17.37 20.10 -18.19
N LEU A 523 -18.01 19.31 -17.32
CA LEU A 523 -17.66 17.91 -17.13
C LEU A 523 -17.95 17.07 -18.39
N ASP A 524 -19.08 17.29 -19.06
CA ASP A 524 -19.41 16.64 -20.33
C ASP A 524 -18.34 16.91 -21.41
N ALA A 525 -17.76 18.11 -21.45
CA ALA A 525 -16.66 18.42 -22.36
C ALA A 525 -15.39 17.63 -22.04
N VAL A 526 -15.03 17.52 -20.75
CA VAL A 526 -13.87 16.72 -20.30
C VAL A 526 -14.09 15.23 -20.60
N PHE A 527 -15.28 14.70 -20.28
CA PHE A 527 -15.59 13.29 -20.54
C PHE A 527 -15.71 12.97 -22.01
N ALA A 528 -16.25 13.86 -22.85
CA ALA A 528 -16.26 13.69 -24.29
C ALA A 528 -14.83 13.62 -24.88
N TRP A 529 -13.91 14.38 -24.32
CA TRP A 529 -12.50 14.30 -24.68
C TRP A 529 -11.88 12.96 -24.23
N LEU A 530 -12.08 12.55 -22.96
CA LEU A 530 -11.61 11.26 -22.43
C LEU A 530 -12.17 10.07 -23.26
N ASP A 531 -13.46 10.08 -23.62
CA ASP A 531 -14.13 9.03 -24.39
C ASP A 531 -13.47 8.79 -25.76
N GLY A 532 -12.78 9.78 -26.29
CA GLY A 532 -12.13 9.70 -27.61
C GLY A 532 -10.95 8.71 -27.67
N PHE A 533 -10.40 8.29 -26.54
CA PHE A 533 -9.21 7.42 -26.47
C PHE A 533 -9.16 6.49 -25.27
N MET A 534 -10.07 6.62 -24.30
CA MET A 534 -10.17 5.72 -23.13
C MET A 534 -11.15 4.57 -23.32
N LYS A 535 -11.99 4.61 -24.39
CA LYS A 535 -13.01 3.61 -24.70
C LYS A 535 -12.78 2.90 -26.02
#